data_fe76013af093b5e89f6fdbbe677e95b0
#
_entry.id   fe76013af093b5e89f6fdbbe677e95b0
#
_cell.length_a   1.000
_cell.length_b   1.000
_cell.length_c   1.000
_cell.angle_alpha   90.00
_cell.angle_beta   90.00
_cell.angle_gamma   90.00
#
_symmetry.space_group_name_H-M   'P 1'
#
loop_
_entity.id
_entity.type
_entity.pdbx_description
1 polymer ?
#
loop_
_entity_poly.entity_id
_entity_poly.type
_entity_poly.pdbx_seq_one_letter_code
_entity_poly.pdbx_strand_id
1 'polypeptide(L)'
;MRLVALIDYGSGNLHSAGRALREAARLGGTGHEIRITHRPEDILAAERVVLPGVGHFADCAAGLRAQAGVVEALETACLKGAVPFLGICVGMQLMAETGREDGATPGLGWIGGEVTRIQPGEGFRVPHMGWNGLALPAAPHPVLSGLGEDPHVYFTHSYAFAASAPEDVAATAGYGAETITAAVARGNLFGTQFHPEKSQATGLRILSNFLSWDPS
;
A
#
# COMPACT_ATOMS: atom_id res chain seq x y z
N MET A 1 -15.53 18.80 3.47
CA MET A 1 -14.94 18.37 2.17
C MET A 1 -14.15 17.11 2.49
N ARG A 2 -14.43 16.01 1.79
CA ARG A 2 -13.81 14.70 2.07
C ARG A 2 -12.41 14.67 1.47
N LEU A 3 -11.38 14.90 2.28
CA LEU A 3 -10.00 15.00 1.83
C LEU A 3 -9.30 13.64 1.87
N VAL A 4 -8.62 13.28 0.79
CA VAL A 4 -7.62 12.20 0.73
C VAL A 4 -6.23 12.83 0.60
N ALA A 5 -5.38 12.62 1.59
CA ALA A 5 -3.98 13.05 1.54
C ALA A 5 -3.15 11.98 0.83
N LEU A 6 -2.66 12.28 -0.37
CA LEU A 6 -1.67 11.49 -1.09
C LEU A 6 -0.29 12.06 -0.77
N ILE A 7 0.52 11.30 -0.04
CA ILE A 7 1.74 11.80 0.59
C ILE A 7 2.87 11.94 -0.43
N ASP A 8 3.41 13.14 -0.53
CA ASP A 8 4.60 13.46 -1.31
C ASP A 8 5.83 13.59 -0.40
N TYR A 9 6.71 12.62 -0.46
CA TYR A 9 7.98 12.62 0.29
C TYR A 9 9.18 12.40 -0.63
N GLY A 10 9.03 12.71 -1.92
CA GLY A 10 10.06 12.56 -2.94
C GLY A 10 10.14 11.16 -3.56
N SER A 11 9.24 10.24 -3.21
CA SER A 11 9.14 8.91 -3.79
C SER A 11 7.70 8.57 -4.17
N GLY A 12 7.54 7.67 -5.13
CA GLY A 12 6.22 7.21 -5.59
C GLY A 12 5.79 7.82 -6.92
N ASN A 13 4.91 7.09 -7.62
CA ASN A 13 4.30 7.58 -8.86
C ASN A 13 3.06 8.42 -8.54
N LEU A 14 3.27 9.61 -7.94
CA LEU A 14 2.22 10.50 -7.44
C LEU A 14 1.19 10.88 -8.52
N HIS A 15 1.64 11.14 -9.76
CA HIS A 15 0.74 11.50 -10.85
C HIS A 15 -0.21 10.36 -11.23
N SER A 16 0.31 9.14 -11.37
CA SER A 16 -0.50 7.96 -11.69
C SER A 16 -1.42 7.59 -10.53
N ALA A 17 -0.91 7.57 -9.30
CA ALA A 17 -1.72 7.30 -8.11
C ALA A 17 -2.83 8.35 -7.93
N GLY A 18 -2.51 9.64 -8.07
CA GLY A 18 -3.47 10.72 -7.97
C GLY A 18 -4.56 10.66 -9.07
N ARG A 19 -4.18 10.32 -10.31
CA ARG A 19 -5.15 10.12 -11.40
C ARG A 19 -6.09 8.94 -11.12
N ALA A 20 -5.52 7.80 -10.70
CA ALA A 20 -6.30 6.61 -10.41
C ALA A 20 -7.25 6.82 -9.21
N LEU A 21 -6.81 7.50 -8.15
CA LEU A 21 -7.65 7.87 -7.01
C LEU A 21 -8.79 8.82 -7.40
N ARG A 22 -8.52 9.85 -8.22
CA ARG A 22 -9.58 10.75 -8.73
C ARG A 22 -10.60 10.00 -9.58
N GLU A 23 -10.15 9.10 -10.46
CA GLU A 23 -11.03 8.28 -11.27
C GLU A 23 -11.85 7.31 -10.40
N ALA A 24 -11.24 6.67 -9.42
CA ALA A 24 -11.93 5.81 -8.46
C ALA A 24 -12.98 6.59 -7.64
N ALA A 25 -12.65 7.81 -7.19
CA ALA A 25 -13.59 8.70 -6.50
C ALA A 25 -14.78 9.09 -7.38
N ARG A 26 -14.53 9.38 -8.66
CA ARG A 26 -15.57 9.70 -9.66
C ARG A 26 -16.49 8.50 -9.91
N LEU A 27 -15.92 7.31 -10.13
CA LEU A 27 -16.67 6.09 -10.40
C LEU A 27 -17.48 5.64 -9.18
N GLY A 28 -16.92 5.76 -7.98
CA GLY A 28 -17.58 5.42 -6.72
C GLY A 28 -18.53 6.50 -6.19
N GLY A 29 -18.59 7.68 -6.81
CA GLY A 29 -19.44 8.80 -6.37
C GLY A 29 -19.11 9.30 -4.96
N THR A 30 -17.88 9.11 -4.47
CA THR A 30 -17.52 9.36 -3.08
C THR A 30 -17.31 10.83 -2.73
N GLY A 31 -17.12 11.70 -3.74
CA GLY A 31 -16.91 13.13 -3.54
C GLY A 31 -15.59 13.52 -2.87
N HIS A 32 -14.60 12.64 -2.85
CA HIS A 32 -13.29 12.93 -2.28
C HIS A 32 -12.47 13.88 -3.15
N GLU A 33 -11.83 14.85 -2.50
CA GLU A 33 -10.73 15.62 -3.08
C GLU A 33 -9.41 14.89 -2.85
N ILE A 34 -8.63 14.67 -3.89
CA ILE A 34 -7.32 14.03 -3.82
C ILE A 34 -6.24 15.12 -3.85
N ARG A 35 -5.56 15.32 -2.72
CA ARG A 35 -4.51 16.31 -2.56
C ARG A 35 -3.15 15.64 -2.40
N ILE A 36 -2.23 15.96 -3.29
CA ILE A 36 -0.81 15.60 -3.16
C ILE A 36 -0.20 16.60 -2.18
N THR A 37 0.37 16.10 -1.09
CA THR A 37 0.83 16.97 0.00
C THR A 37 1.96 16.33 0.82
N HIS A 38 2.82 17.19 1.36
CA HIS A 38 3.81 16.86 2.41
C HIS A 38 3.53 17.67 3.69
N ARG A 39 2.37 18.32 3.77
CA ARG A 39 2.03 19.20 4.89
C ARG A 39 1.32 18.42 5.99
N PRO A 40 1.83 18.44 7.24
CA PRO A 40 1.20 17.75 8.37
C PRO A 40 -0.26 18.16 8.58
N GLU A 41 -0.62 19.42 8.34
CA GLU A 41 -1.98 19.93 8.53
C GLU A 41 -2.98 19.27 7.57
N ASP A 42 -2.57 19.02 6.34
CA ASP A 42 -3.41 18.33 5.35
C ASP A 42 -3.61 16.85 5.75
N ILE A 43 -2.58 16.20 6.31
CA ILE A 43 -2.63 14.82 6.79
C ILE A 43 -3.60 14.71 7.98
N LEU A 44 -3.49 15.63 8.94
CA LEU A 44 -4.36 15.65 10.12
C LEU A 44 -5.82 16.00 9.79
N ALA A 45 -6.05 16.74 8.70
CA ALA A 45 -7.39 17.08 8.22
C ALA A 45 -8.00 16.04 7.26
N ALA A 46 -7.22 15.02 6.86
CA ALA A 46 -7.65 14.03 5.87
C ALA A 46 -8.62 13.00 6.48
N GLU A 47 -9.62 12.60 5.69
CA GLU A 47 -10.48 11.45 6.00
C GLU A 47 -9.83 10.12 5.57
N ARG A 48 -8.81 10.16 4.70
CA ARG A 48 -8.03 9.01 4.24
C ARG A 48 -6.61 9.43 3.90
N VAL A 49 -5.68 8.52 4.11
CA VAL A 49 -4.26 8.75 3.79
C VAL A 49 -3.77 7.68 2.83
N VAL A 50 -3.02 8.09 1.80
CA VAL A 50 -2.36 7.18 0.86
C VAL A 50 -0.87 7.48 0.83
N LEU A 51 -0.06 6.46 1.15
CA LEU A 51 1.40 6.52 1.11
C LEU A 51 1.92 5.67 -0.07
N PRO A 52 2.23 6.25 -1.22
CA PRO A 52 2.88 5.53 -2.30
C PRO A 52 4.37 5.40 -2.01
N GLY A 53 5.05 4.47 -2.68
CA GLY A 53 6.50 4.38 -2.63
C GLY A 53 7.03 3.54 -3.78
N VAL A 54 8.17 3.94 -4.34
CA VAL A 54 8.92 3.19 -5.35
C VAL A 54 10.41 3.35 -5.10
N GLY A 55 11.19 2.37 -5.52
CA GLY A 55 12.64 2.38 -5.37
C GLY A 55 13.12 1.64 -4.13
N HIS A 56 14.23 2.08 -3.57
CA HIS A 56 14.93 1.45 -2.46
C HIS A 56 14.24 1.74 -1.12
N PHE A 57 14.11 0.71 -0.27
CA PHE A 57 13.42 0.84 1.03
C PHE A 57 14.02 1.94 1.93
N ALA A 58 15.36 1.94 2.05
CA ALA A 58 16.05 2.90 2.93
C ALA A 58 15.89 4.34 2.43
N ASP A 59 15.90 4.56 1.11
CA ASP A 59 15.70 5.89 0.53
C ASP A 59 14.27 6.40 0.79
N CYS A 60 13.28 5.52 0.65
CA CYS A 60 11.90 5.84 0.98
C CYS A 60 11.72 6.16 2.47
N ALA A 61 12.31 5.34 3.35
CA ALA A 61 12.27 5.57 4.80
C ALA A 61 12.95 6.89 5.20
N ALA A 62 14.10 7.19 4.61
CA ALA A 62 14.82 8.45 4.84
C ALA A 62 14.06 9.65 4.30
N GLY A 63 13.53 9.55 3.07
CA GLY A 63 12.73 10.61 2.44
C GLY A 63 11.49 10.96 3.25
N LEU A 64 10.78 9.94 3.76
CA LEU A 64 9.60 10.15 4.60
C LEU A 64 9.96 10.85 5.92
N ARG A 65 11.05 10.42 6.58
CA ARG A 65 11.51 11.01 7.85
C ARG A 65 12.11 12.41 7.67
N ALA A 66 12.59 12.74 6.49
CA ALA A 66 13.11 14.07 6.19
C ALA A 66 12.01 15.14 6.08
N GLN A 67 10.75 14.72 5.87
CA GLN A 67 9.62 15.66 5.86
C GLN A 67 9.20 16.00 7.29
N ALA A 68 9.48 17.22 7.71
CA ALA A 68 9.24 17.68 9.07
C ALA A 68 7.76 17.50 9.49
N GLY A 69 7.51 16.76 10.58
CA GLY A 69 6.19 16.56 11.16
C GLY A 69 5.28 15.58 10.40
N VAL A 70 5.72 15.03 9.25
CA VAL A 70 4.89 14.14 8.44
C VAL A 70 4.69 12.79 9.13
N VAL A 71 5.75 12.18 9.68
CA VAL A 71 5.63 10.88 10.39
C VAL A 71 4.71 11.02 11.60
N GLU A 72 4.89 12.06 12.41
CA GLU A 72 4.05 12.33 13.58
C GLU A 72 2.59 12.59 13.21
N ALA A 73 2.34 13.28 12.08
CA ALA A 73 0.99 13.51 11.57
C ALA A 73 0.34 12.20 11.08
N LEU A 74 1.10 11.33 10.40
CA LEU A 74 0.66 10.00 9.98
C LEU A 74 0.30 9.13 11.19
N GLU A 75 1.16 9.05 12.21
CA GLU A 75 0.88 8.31 13.44
C GLU A 75 -0.35 8.87 14.18
N THR A 76 -0.48 10.18 14.23
CA THR A 76 -1.62 10.81 14.88
C THR A 76 -2.92 10.54 14.14
N ALA A 77 -2.94 10.71 12.82
CA ALA A 77 -4.13 10.47 12.02
C ALA A 77 -4.49 8.98 11.95
N CYS A 78 -3.51 8.11 11.64
CA CYS A 78 -3.79 6.72 11.32
C CYS A 78 -3.79 5.81 12.56
N LEU A 79 -2.86 5.98 13.52
CA LEU A 79 -2.80 5.09 14.68
C LEU A 79 -3.68 5.56 15.85
N LYS A 80 -3.78 6.88 16.07
CA LYS A 80 -4.60 7.42 17.17
C LYS A 80 -6.00 7.81 16.72
N GLY A 81 -6.12 8.37 15.50
CA GLY A 81 -7.38 8.84 14.93
C GLY A 81 -8.12 7.80 14.09
N ALA A 82 -7.53 6.61 13.89
CA ALA A 82 -8.07 5.51 13.08
C ALA A 82 -8.47 5.90 11.65
N VAL A 83 -7.84 6.94 11.09
CA VAL A 83 -8.05 7.34 9.69
C VAL A 83 -7.61 6.19 8.76
N PRO A 84 -8.45 5.74 7.80
CA PRO A 84 -8.08 4.70 6.85
C PRO A 84 -6.80 5.03 6.09
N PHE A 85 -5.85 4.11 6.10
CA PHE A 85 -4.54 4.24 5.48
C PHE A 85 -4.35 3.21 4.37
N LEU A 86 -3.75 3.63 3.26
CA LEU A 86 -3.34 2.77 2.16
C LEU A 86 -1.85 2.96 1.84
N GLY A 87 -1.03 1.93 2.09
CA GLY A 87 0.34 1.86 1.60
C GLY A 87 0.40 1.19 0.22
N ILE A 88 1.13 1.75 -0.75
CA ILE A 88 1.29 1.18 -2.10
C ILE A 88 2.75 0.84 -2.34
N CYS A 89 3.04 -0.42 -2.68
CA CYS A 89 4.36 -0.99 -2.97
C CYS A 89 5.33 -0.73 -1.82
N VAL A 90 6.37 0.10 -1.99
CA VAL A 90 7.27 0.45 -0.87
C VAL A 90 6.52 1.17 0.26
N GLY A 91 5.43 1.90 -0.04
CA GLY A 91 4.57 2.47 0.99
C GLY A 91 3.90 1.42 1.89
N MET A 92 3.52 0.24 1.36
CA MET A 92 3.13 -0.91 2.17
C MET A 92 4.32 -1.46 2.96
N GLN A 93 5.48 -1.62 2.31
CA GLN A 93 6.68 -2.16 2.93
C GLN A 93 7.13 -1.31 4.14
N LEU A 94 7.00 0.01 4.05
CA LEU A 94 7.33 0.91 5.17
C LEU A 94 6.48 0.67 6.43
N MET A 95 5.32 0.01 6.32
CA MET A 95 4.52 -0.37 7.50
C MET A 95 5.18 -1.46 8.35
N ALA A 96 6.16 -2.21 7.79
CA ALA A 96 6.92 -3.24 8.50
C ALA A 96 7.81 -2.66 9.60
N GLU A 97 8.32 -3.54 10.48
CA GLU A 97 9.30 -3.18 11.50
C GLU A 97 10.66 -2.87 10.86
N THR A 98 11.07 -3.66 9.86
CA THR A 98 12.43 -3.57 9.28
C THR A 98 12.43 -3.95 7.80
N GLY A 99 13.14 -3.17 6.98
CA GLY A 99 13.56 -3.56 5.63
C GLY A 99 14.97 -4.15 5.63
N ARG A 100 15.17 -5.22 4.85
CA ARG A 100 16.44 -5.95 4.73
C ARG A 100 17.13 -5.72 3.37
N GLU A 101 16.82 -4.62 2.71
CA GLU A 101 17.51 -4.21 1.48
C GLU A 101 18.79 -3.47 1.86
N ASP A 102 19.95 -4.04 1.46
CA ASP A 102 21.30 -3.51 1.76
C ASP A 102 21.58 -3.24 3.24
N GLY A 103 21.01 -4.08 4.12
CA GLY A 103 21.16 -3.96 5.57
C GLY A 103 19.82 -3.85 6.28
N ALA A 104 19.85 -3.52 7.56
CA ALA A 104 18.64 -3.35 8.36
C ALA A 104 18.25 -1.88 8.45
N THR A 105 17.14 -1.52 7.88
CA THR A 105 16.56 -0.16 7.95
C THR A 105 15.23 -0.22 8.70
N PRO A 106 15.01 0.57 9.77
CA PRO A 106 13.74 0.61 10.46
C PRO A 106 12.61 1.12 9.54
N GLY A 107 11.46 0.40 9.53
CA GLY A 107 10.20 0.87 8.98
C GLY A 107 9.42 1.73 9.96
N LEU A 108 8.11 1.82 9.78
CA LEU A 108 7.19 2.51 10.69
C LEU A 108 6.77 1.61 11.87
N GLY A 109 6.91 0.28 11.74
CA GLY A 109 6.58 -0.69 12.79
C GLY A 109 5.07 -0.78 13.08
N TRP A 110 4.22 -0.49 12.11
CA TRP A 110 2.77 -0.52 12.28
C TRP A 110 2.18 -1.92 12.17
N ILE A 111 2.83 -2.78 11.40
CA ILE A 111 2.50 -4.21 11.24
C ILE A 111 3.79 -5.00 11.49
N GLY A 112 3.71 -6.04 12.32
CA GLY A 112 4.86 -6.88 12.66
C GLY A 112 5.38 -7.64 11.44
N GLY A 113 6.71 -7.71 11.32
CA GLY A 113 7.39 -8.43 10.24
C GLY A 113 8.46 -7.62 9.55
N GLU A 114 9.08 -8.25 8.56
CA GLU A 114 10.23 -7.70 7.83
C GLU A 114 9.99 -7.70 6.32
N VAL A 115 10.66 -6.79 5.63
CA VAL A 115 10.71 -6.78 4.16
C VAL A 115 12.00 -7.46 3.72
N THR A 116 11.87 -8.59 3.03
CA THR A 116 12.99 -9.44 2.61
C THR A 116 13.02 -9.65 1.10
N ARG A 117 14.21 -9.99 0.58
CA ARG A 117 14.37 -10.28 -0.84
C ARG A 117 13.61 -11.55 -1.21
N ILE A 118 12.84 -11.51 -2.30
CA ILE A 118 12.13 -12.68 -2.82
C ILE A 118 13.10 -13.68 -3.44
N GLN A 119 12.79 -14.99 -3.27
CA GLN A 119 13.62 -16.12 -3.74
C GLN A 119 12.74 -17.11 -4.51
N PRO A 120 12.23 -16.74 -5.71
CA PRO A 120 11.21 -17.52 -6.41
C PRO A 120 11.72 -18.86 -6.98
N GLY A 121 13.02 -19.14 -6.91
CA GLY A 121 13.63 -20.35 -7.41
C GLY A 121 14.06 -20.29 -8.87
N GLU A 122 14.50 -21.44 -9.39
CA GLU A 122 15.03 -21.56 -10.75
C GLU A 122 13.96 -21.27 -11.81
N GLY A 123 14.35 -20.59 -12.88
CA GLY A 123 13.46 -20.21 -13.99
C GLY A 123 12.68 -18.92 -13.78
N PHE A 124 12.69 -18.32 -12.58
CA PHE A 124 12.03 -17.06 -12.28
C PHE A 124 13.04 -15.92 -12.12
N ARG A 125 12.66 -14.74 -12.57
CA ARG A 125 13.51 -13.55 -12.48
C ARG A 125 13.15 -12.68 -11.28
N VAL A 126 14.15 -12.02 -10.71
CA VAL A 126 13.95 -10.92 -9.76
C VAL A 126 14.42 -9.65 -10.46
N PRO A 127 13.59 -8.60 -10.53
CA PRO A 127 12.29 -8.40 -9.84
C PRO A 127 11.15 -9.25 -10.40
N HIS A 128 10.14 -9.55 -9.53
CA HIS A 128 8.79 -9.93 -9.93
C HIS A 128 8.15 -8.74 -10.62
N MET A 129 8.07 -8.80 -11.96
CA MET A 129 7.58 -7.70 -12.79
C MET A 129 6.54 -8.21 -13.78
N GLY A 130 5.35 -7.63 -13.73
CA GLY A 130 4.27 -7.96 -14.65
C GLY A 130 2.94 -8.21 -13.95
N TRP A 131 1.99 -8.73 -14.74
CA TRP A 131 0.66 -9.13 -14.26
C TRP A 131 0.73 -10.48 -13.56
N ASN A 132 0.06 -10.58 -12.41
CA ASN A 132 -0.06 -11.84 -11.68
C ASN A 132 -1.40 -11.89 -10.94
N GLY A 133 -1.91 -13.11 -10.72
CA GLY A 133 -3.17 -13.36 -10.04
C GLY A 133 -3.07 -13.13 -8.52
N LEU A 134 -4.16 -12.67 -7.92
CA LEU A 134 -4.32 -12.59 -6.47
C LEU A 134 -5.05 -13.82 -5.95
N ALA A 135 -4.45 -14.48 -4.97
CA ALA A 135 -5.16 -15.47 -4.15
C ALA A 135 -5.81 -14.75 -2.96
N LEU A 136 -7.14 -14.74 -2.95
CA LEU A 136 -7.95 -14.13 -1.91
C LEU A 136 -8.46 -15.20 -0.93
N PRO A 137 -8.60 -14.90 0.37
CA PRO A 137 -9.28 -15.78 1.32
C PRO A 137 -10.78 -15.85 1.00
N ALA A 138 -11.46 -16.87 1.54
CA ALA A 138 -12.90 -17.09 1.33
C ALA A 138 -13.76 -15.88 1.75
N ALA A 139 -13.31 -15.13 2.77
CA ALA A 139 -13.88 -13.86 3.18
C ALA A 139 -12.83 -12.76 2.97
N PRO A 140 -12.77 -12.13 1.80
CA PRO A 140 -11.75 -11.13 1.51
C PRO A 140 -12.00 -9.84 2.30
N HIS A 141 -10.91 -9.13 2.60
CA HIS A 141 -10.99 -7.80 3.19
C HIS A 141 -11.88 -6.87 2.34
N PRO A 142 -12.69 -5.96 2.93
CA PRO A 142 -13.61 -5.08 2.19
C PRO A 142 -12.97 -4.34 1.02
N VAL A 143 -11.71 -3.90 1.16
CA VAL A 143 -10.95 -3.25 0.08
C VAL A 143 -10.71 -4.17 -1.13
N LEU A 144 -10.71 -5.49 -0.93
CA LEU A 144 -10.53 -6.50 -1.98
C LEU A 144 -11.86 -7.12 -2.45
N SER A 145 -12.99 -6.57 -2.05
CA SER A 145 -14.30 -7.12 -2.43
C SER A 145 -14.66 -6.85 -3.88
N GLY A 146 -15.38 -7.80 -4.51
CA GLY A 146 -15.95 -7.65 -5.85
C GLY A 146 -14.93 -7.58 -6.97
N LEU A 147 -13.77 -8.24 -6.83
CA LEU A 147 -12.70 -8.29 -7.84
C LEU A 147 -12.93 -9.37 -8.91
N GLY A 148 -13.96 -10.22 -8.78
CA GLY A 148 -14.20 -11.36 -9.68
C GLY A 148 -13.48 -12.62 -9.22
N GLU A 149 -13.55 -13.68 -10.06
CA GLU A 149 -13.05 -15.02 -9.71
C GLU A 149 -11.53 -15.16 -9.86
N ASP A 150 -10.90 -14.41 -10.77
CA ASP A 150 -9.46 -14.47 -11.08
C ASP A 150 -8.87 -13.05 -11.22
N PRO A 151 -8.76 -12.30 -10.12
CA PRO A 151 -8.29 -10.94 -10.18
C PRO A 151 -6.78 -10.88 -10.45
N HIS A 152 -6.40 -10.15 -11.50
CA HIS A 152 -5.00 -9.90 -11.85
C HIS A 152 -4.62 -8.44 -11.56
N VAL A 153 -3.39 -8.25 -11.07
CA VAL A 153 -2.81 -6.96 -10.73
C VAL A 153 -1.36 -6.86 -11.18
N TYR A 154 -0.81 -5.65 -11.24
CA TYR A 154 0.54 -5.39 -11.74
C TYR A 154 1.55 -5.26 -10.60
N PHE A 155 2.55 -6.13 -10.61
CA PHE A 155 3.68 -6.13 -9.67
C PHE A 155 4.95 -5.57 -10.31
N THR A 156 5.82 -4.98 -9.48
CA THR A 156 7.21 -4.66 -9.82
C THR A 156 8.01 -4.46 -8.53
N HIS A 157 8.58 -5.56 -8.01
CA HIS A 157 9.32 -5.55 -6.75
C HIS A 157 10.35 -6.67 -6.68
N SER A 158 11.44 -6.45 -5.94
CA SER A 158 12.47 -7.45 -5.63
C SER A 158 12.40 -7.91 -4.17
N TYR A 159 11.69 -7.17 -3.34
CA TYR A 159 11.51 -7.42 -1.92
C TYR A 159 10.02 -7.50 -1.61
N ALA A 160 9.65 -8.30 -0.62
CA ALA A 160 8.27 -8.49 -0.21
C ALA A 160 8.17 -8.47 1.32
N PHE A 161 7.00 -8.06 1.82
CA PHE A 161 6.68 -8.05 3.23
C PHE A 161 6.39 -9.47 3.71
N ALA A 162 7.22 -9.99 4.63
CA ALA A 162 6.98 -11.21 5.39
C ALA A 162 6.32 -10.81 6.72
N ALA A 163 4.99 -10.80 6.75
CA ALA A 163 4.22 -10.48 7.95
C ALA A 163 4.43 -11.55 9.03
N SER A 164 4.65 -11.13 10.30
CA SER A 164 4.85 -12.03 11.43
C SER A 164 3.57 -12.76 11.83
N ALA A 165 2.41 -12.17 11.61
CA ALA A 165 1.10 -12.71 11.94
C ALA A 165 0.32 -13.03 10.65
N PRO A 166 -0.11 -14.30 10.45
CA PRO A 166 -0.87 -14.68 9.25
C PRO A 166 -2.17 -13.89 9.08
N GLU A 167 -2.81 -13.46 10.15
CA GLU A 167 -4.03 -12.65 10.15
C GLU A 167 -3.85 -11.27 9.53
N ASP A 168 -2.62 -10.77 9.46
CA ASP A 168 -2.32 -9.50 8.79
C ASP A 168 -2.21 -9.64 7.26
N VAL A 169 -2.15 -10.87 6.73
CA VAL A 169 -2.06 -11.12 5.29
C VAL A 169 -3.46 -11.12 4.69
N ALA A 170 -3.79 -10.07 3.94
CA ALA A 170 -5.10 -9.89 3.30
C ALA A 170 -5.21 -10.57 1.92
N ALA A 171 -4.10 -10.74 1.22
CA ALA A 171 -4.03 -11.47 -0.06
C ALA A 171 -2.60 -11.94 -0.33
N THR A 172 -2.48 -12.99 -1.14
CA THR A 172 -1.19 -13.53 -1.61
C THR A 172 -1.13 -13.63 -3.13
N ALA A 173 0.07 -13.85 -3.67
CA ALA A 173 0.29 -14.18 -5.07
C ALA A 173 1.38 -15.24 -5.17
N GLY A 174 1.19 -16.26 -6.00
CA GLY A 174 2.24 -17.26 -6.26
C GLY A 174 3.28 -16.71 -7.22
N TYR A 175 4.57 -16.88 -6.91
CA TYR A 175 5.65 -16.53 -7.84
C TYR A 175 6.80 -17.54 -7.73
N GLY A 176 6.84 -18.48 -8.68
CA GLY A 176 7.75 -19.62 -8.62
C GLY A 176 7.44 -20.53 -7.42
N ALA A 177 8.46 -20.81 -6.62
CA ALA A 177 8.32 -21.62 -5.41
C ALA A 177 7.86 -20.78 -4.19
N GLU A 178 7.70 -19.47 -4.35
CA GLU A 178 7.38 -18.54 -3.26
C GLU A 178 5.93 -18.07 -3.29
N THR A 179 5.36 -17.89 -2.10
CA THR A 179 4.08 -17.21 -1.91
C THR A 179 4.34 -15.80 -1.40
N ILE A 180 4.06 -14.82 -2.25
CA ILE A 180 4.28 -13.41 -1.96
C ILE A 180 3.09 -12.86 -1.16
N THR A 181 3.33 -12.11 -0.10
CA THR A 181 2.32 -11.26 0.53
C THR A 181 1.94 -10.13 -0.44
N ALA A 182 0.78 -10.25 -1.08
CA ALA A 182 0.29 -9.29 -2.05
C ALA A 182 -0.42 -8.10 -1.40
N ALA A 183 -1.06 -8.32 -0.25
CA ALA A 183 -1.69 -7.28 0.54
C ALA A 183 -1.64 -7.60 2.04
N VAL A 184 -1.55 -6.56 2.86
CA VAL A 184 -1.64 -6.63 4.33
C VAL A 184 -2.80 -5.76 4.83
N ALA A 185 -3.39 -6.15 5.98
CA ALA A 185 -4.44 -5.37 6.64
C ALA A 185 -4.37 -5.55 8.16
N ARG A 186 -4.55 -4.47 8.91
CA ARG A 186 -4.71 -4.47 10.38
C ARG A 186 -5.55 -3.25 10.80
N GLY A 187 -6.76 -3.48 11.34
CA GLY A 187 -7.65 -2.39 11.73
C GLY A 187 -7.97 -1.47 10.54
N ASN A 188 -7.59 -0.21 10.64
CA ASN A 188 -7.75 0.81 9.60
C ASN A 188 -6.55 0.91 8.63
N LEU A 189 -5.56 0.03 8.76
CA LEU A 189 -4.37 0.00 7.93
C LEU A 189 -4.53 -1.04 6.83
N PHE A 190 -4.28 -0.65 5.58
CA PHE A 190 -4.28 -1.52 4.42
C PHE A 190 -3.04 -1.23 3.55
N GLY A 191 -2.47 -2.25 2.95
CA GLY A 191 -1.32 -2.09 2.05
C GLY A 191 -1.36 -3.07 0.90
N THR A 192 -0.82 -2.66 -0.26
CA THR A 192 -0.67 -3.50 -1.46
C THR A 192 0.78 -3.54 -1.92
N GLN A 193 1.31 -4.74 -2.21
CA GLN A 193 2.62 -4.89 -2.85
C GLN A 193 2.57 -4.53 -4.34
N PHE A 194 1.44 -4.77 -4.96
CA PHE A 194 1.16 -4.39 -6.34
C PHE A 194 0.77 -2.91 -6.45
N HIS A 195 0.75 -2.43 -7.68
CA HIS A 195 0.39 -1.07 -8.04
C HIS A 195 -1.07 -1.01 -8.51
N PRO A 196 -2.06 -0.63 -7.66
CA PRO A 196 -3.45 -0.53 -8.09
C PRO A 196 -3.62 0.51 -9.19
N GLU A 197 -2.82 1.59 -9.20
CA GLU A 197 -2.84 2.63 -10.24
C GLU A 197 -2.36 2.14 -11.62
N LYS A 198 -1.74 0.93 -11.67
CA LYS A 198 -1.32 0.27 -12.91
C LYS A 198 -2.13 -0.99 -13.22
N SER A 199 -3.11 -1.33 -12.36
CA SER A 199 -3.85 -2.59 -12.41
C SER A 199 -5.23 -2.47 -13.08
N GLN A 200 -5.42 -1.49 -13.97
CA GLN A 200 -6.62 -1.28 -14.79
C GLN A 200 -7.93 -1.34 -13.95
N ALA A 201 -8.93 -2.09 -14.41
CA ALA A 201 -10.24 -2.17 -13.76
C ALA A 201 -10.16 -2.76 -12.34
N THR A 202 -9.34 -3.81 -12.13
CA THR A 202 -9.11 -4.41 -10.81
C THR A 202 -8.55 -3.39 -9.84
N GLY A 203 -7.53 -2.64 -10.26
CA GLY A 203 -6.93 -1.59 -9.45
C GLY A 203 -7.88 -0.44 -9.12
N LEU A 204 -8.67 0.02 -10.10
CA LEU A 204 -9.70 1.05 -9.88
C LEU A 204 -10.77 0.57 -8.90
N ARG A 205 -11.18 -0.70 -8.95
CA ARG A 205 -12.12 -1.28 -7.99
C ARG A 205 -11.53 -1.26 -6.57
N ILE A 206 -10.28 -1.69 -6.40
CA ILE A 206 -9.57 -1.67 -5.12
C ILE A 206 -9.52 -0.25 -4.55
N LEU A 207 -9.12 0.73 -5.36
CA LEU A 207 -9.08 2.13 -4.94
C LEU A 207 -10.47 2.68 -4.60
N SER A 208 -11.51 2.33 -5.37
CA SER A 208 -12.89 2.73 -5.07
C SER A 208 -13.39 2.11 -3.77
N ASN A 209 -13.08 0.83 -3.54
CA ASN A 209 -13.41 0.16 -2.29
C ASN A 209 -12.70 0.84 -1.11
N PHE A 210 -11.40 1.15 -1.23
CA PHE A 210 -10.66 1.88 -0.21
C PHE A 210 -11.28 3.25 0.11
N LEU A 211 -11.70 3.99 -0.91
CA LEU A 211 -12.34 5.30 -0.73
C LEU A 211 -13.71 5.21 -0.04
N SER A 212 -14.36 4.06 -0.09
CA SER A 212 -15.67 3.82 0.55
C SER A 212 -15.56 3.00 1.85
N TRP A 213 -14.39 2.42 2.11
CA TRP A 213 -14.18 1.55 3.26
C TRP A 213 -14.28 2.33 4.58
N ASP A 214 -15.05 1.77 5.53
CA ASP A 214 -15.16 2.20 6.91
C ASP A 214 -14.63 1.07 7.81
N PRO A 215 -13.47 1.27 8.46
CA PRO A 215 -12.84 0.25 9.30
C PRO A 215 -13.42 0.16 10.71
N SER A 216 -14.62 0.70 11.00
CA SER A 216 -15.29 0.69 12.31
C SER A 216 -15.58 -0.72 12.84
#